data_82582cd957d9851b2f6bc303b9c90f7f
#
_entry.id   82582cd957d9851b2f6bc303b9c90f7f
#
_cell.length_a   1.000
_cell.length_b   1.000
_cell.length_c   1.000
_cell.angle_alpha   90.00
_cell.angle_beta   90.00
_cell.angle_gamma   90.00
#
_symmetry.space_group_name_H-M   'P 1'
#
loop_
_entity.id
_entity.type
_entity.pdbx_description
1 polymer ?
#
loop_
_entity_poly.entity_id
_entity_poly.type
_entity_poly.pdbx_seq_one_letter_code
_entity_poly.pdbx_strand_id
1 'polypeptide(L)'
;FPASDVICRAVDVTDAESIDRCINELPDTFSAVDILINNAGLALGTAPAYEASLSDWETMVDTNIKGLMRITHKVLPGMVARNCGHIVNMGSIAGNWPYPGGNTYCATKAFVHQFSLALRADLLGKAIRVSHIDPGMAETNFSRVRTHGDKAAADAIYDNVEPLSGSDIADIVFWTTSVPAHININSLEVMPVCQAWGPFAIDRTMQN
;
A
#
# COMPACT_ATOMS: atom_id res chain seq x y z
N PHE A 1 17.12 -13.77 -9.08
CA PHE A 1 17.05 -13.29 -10.47
C PHE A 1 18.45 -12.94 -10.92
N PRO A 2 18.85 -13.24 -12.21
CA PRO A 2 20.09 -12.72 -12.77
C PRO A 2 20.12 -11.18 -12.69
N ALA A 3 21.30 -10.58 -12.46
CA ALA A 3 21.41 -9.11 -12.35
C ALA A 3 20.95 -8.37 -13.63
N SER A 4 20.94 -9.03 -14.79
CA SER A 4 20.41 -8.51 -16.05
C SER A 4 18.89 -8.36 -16.08
N ASP A 5 18.18 -9.02 -15.15
CA ASP A 5 16.72 -9.06 -15.10
C ASP A 5 16.14 -8.09 -14.06
N VAL A 6 16.99 -7.27 -13.45
CA VAL A 6 16.58 -6.32 -12.42
C VAL A 6 17.16 -4.95 -12.72
N ILE A 7 16.31 -3.93 -12.72
CA ILE A 7 16.71 -2.52 -12.77
C ILE A 7 16.25 -1.83 -11.48
N CYS A 8 17.20 -1.17 -10.80
CA CYS A 8 16.88 -0.33 -9.64
C CYS A 8 16.90 1.15 -10.06
N ARG A 9 15.85 1.87 -9.71
CA ARG A 9 15.71 3.32 -9.89
C ARG A 9 15.28 3.98 -8.59
N ALA A 10 15.87 5.10 -8.25
CA ALA A 10 15.36 5.95 -7.18
C ALA A 10 14.23 6.82 -7.74
N VAL A 11 13.04 6.70 -7.14
CA VAL A 11 11.83 7.43 -7.54
C VAL A 11 11.20 8.05 -6.32
N ASP A 12 10.96 9.35 -6.38
CA ASP A 12 10.07 10.02 -5.44
C ASP A 12 8.63 9.96 -6.00
N VAL A 13 7.78 9.19 -5.36
CA VAL A 13 6.39 9.02 -5.80
C VAL A 13 5.53 10.28 -5.56
N THR A 14 6.02 11.24 -4.75
CA THR A 14 5.36 12.52 -4.54
C THR A 14 5.67 13.54 -5.64
N ASP A 15 6.72 13.28 -6.44
CA ASP A 15 7.13 14.11 -7.57
C ASP A 15 6.71 13.49 -8.91
N ALA A 16 5.84 14.20 -9.64
CA ALA A 16 5.34 13.75 -10.94
C ALA A 16 6.46 13.64 -11.99
N GLU A 17 7.44 14.55 -11.98
CA GLU A 17 8.56 14.52 -12.93
C GLU A 17 9.49 13.34 -12.65
N SER A 18 9.68 12.98 -11.36
CA SER A 18 10.44 11.79 -10.96
C SER A 18 9.80 10.51 -11.50
N ILE A 19 8.47 10.40 -11.39
CA ILE A 19 7.71 9.26 -11.92
C ILE A 19 7.83 9.22 -13.45
N ASP A 20 7.59 10.35 -14.12
CA ASP A 20 7.64 10.45 -15.58
C ASP A 20 9.01 10.06 -16.13
N ARG A 21 10.07 10.58 -15.53
CA ARG A 21 11.45 10.23 -15.89
C ARG A 21 11.71 8.74 -15.68
N CYS A 22 11.33 8.18 -14.53
CA CYS A 22 11.53 6.76 -14.25
C CYS A 22 10.89 5.85 -15.30
N ILE A 23 9.62 6.10 -15.65
CA ILE A 23 8.88 5.26 -16.58
C ILE A 23 9.32 5.47 -18.03
N ASN A 24 9.56 6.72 -18.45
CA ASN A 24 9.96 7.04 -19.81
C ASN A 24 11.39 6.59 -20.16
N GLU A 25 12.26 6.47 -19.16
CA GLU A 25 13.67 6.03 -19.34
C GLU A 25 13.85 4.53 -19.11
N LEU A 26 12.77 3.74 -19.00
CA LEU A 26 12.88 2.28 -18.98
C LEU A 26 13.44 1.80 -20.32
N PRO A 27 14.43 0.89 -20.31
CA PRO A 27 14.85 0.23 -21.55
C PRO A 27 13.68 -0.49 -22.22
N ASP A 28 13.73 -0.64 -23.55
CA ASP A 28 12.67 -1.28 -24.35
C ASP A 28 12.23 -2.63 -23.79
N THR A 29 13.17 -3.43 -23.27
CA THR A 29 12.90 -4.74 -22.65
C THR A 29 12.08 -4.67 -21.37
N PHE A 30 11.98 -3.49 -20.72
CA PHE A 30 11.23 -3.25 -19.49
C PHE A 30 10.07 -2.27 -19.67
N SER A 31 9.89 -1.72 -20.89
CA SER A 31 8.87 -0.69 -21.15
C SER A 31 7.44 -1.21 -21.11
N ALA A 32 7.24 -2.50 -21.40
CA ALA A 32 5.95 -3.18 -21.37
C ALA A 32 5.67 -3.69 -19.95
N VAL A 33 5.18 -2.81 -19.06
CA VAL A 33 4.87 -3.18 -17.67
C VAL A 33 3.64 -4.08 -17.63
N ASP A 34 3.82 -5.34 -17.24
CA ASP A 34 2.74 -6.34 -17.12
C ASP A 34 2.16 -6.39 -15.71
N ILE A 35 2.96 -6.14 -14.69
CA ILE A 35 2.52 -6.11 -13.29
C ILE A 35 3.02 -4.82 -12.64
N LEU A 36 2.10 -4.05 -12.07
CA LEU A 36 2.39 -2.87 -11.25
C LEU A 36 2.08 -3.17 -9.80
N ILE A 37 3.06 -3.10 -8.92
CA ILE A 37 2.87 -3.24 -7.48
C ILE A 37 3.05 -1.86 -6.82
N ASN A 38 1.95 -1.23 -6.45
CA ASN A 38 1.93 0.04 -5.72
C ASN A 38 2.19 -0.23 -4.23
N ASN A 39 3.47 -0.37 -3.86
CA ASN A 39 3.90 -0.67 -2.50
C ASN A 39 4.36 0.57 -1.72
N ALA A 40 4.75 1.65 -2.41
CA ALA A 40 5.18 2.87 -1.74
C ALA A 40 4.07 3.43 -0.85
N GLY A 41 4.38 3.62 0.44
CA GLY A 41 3.43 4.11 1.42
C GLY A 41 4.05 4.23 2.80
N LEU A 42 3.51 5.13 3.61
CA LEU A 42 3.99 5.39 4.96
C LEU A 42 2.84 5.77 5.89
N ALA A 43 3.09 5.66 7.20
CA ALA A 43 2.34 6.32 8.25
C ALA A 43 3.28 7.22 9.05
N LEU A 44 2.78 8.32 9.57
CA LEU A 44 3.52 9.26 10.41
C LEU A 44 2.70 9.58 11.65
N GLY A 45 3.37 9.49 12.82
CA GLY A 45 2.78 9.77 14.11
C GLY A 45 1.73 8.76 14.59
N THR A 46 1.39 8.93 15.87
CA THR A 46 0.37 8.14 16.57
C THR A 46 -0.50 9.03 17.47
N ALA A 47 -0.32 10.35 17.39
CA ALA A 47 -1.07 11.32 18.19
C ALA A 47 -2.56 11.33 17.79
N PRO A 48 -3.46 11.64 18.73
CA PRO A 48 -4.86 11.89 18.41
C PRO A 48 -4.99 13.07 17.45
N ALA A 49 -6.08 13.13 16.68
CA ALA A 49 -6.25 14.07 15.58
C ALA A 49 -6.05 15.56 15.99
N TYR A 50 -6.44 15.92 17.21
CA TYR A 50 -6.32 17.30 17.74
C TYR A 50 -4.89 17.69 18.15
N GLU A 51 -3.96 16.74 18.16
CA GLU A 51 -2.53 16.95 18.47
C GLU A 51 -1.62 16.57 17.30
N ALA A 52 -2.19 16.01 16.24
CA ALA A 52 -1.43 15.49 15.11
C ALA A 52 -0.86 16.63 14.24
N SER A 53 0.30 16.38 13.65
CA SER A 53 0.94 17.32 12.71
C SER A 53 0.20 17.35 11.37
N LEU A 54 -0.19 18.54 10.91
CA LEU A 54 -0.77 18.72 9.57
C LEU A 54 0.22 18.32 8.47
N SER A 55 1.51 18.61 8.63
CA SER A 55 2.53 18.23 7.65
C SER A 55 2.68 16.71 7.51
N ASP A 56 2.50 15.95 8.61
CA ASP A 56 2.46 14.49 8.56
C ASP A 56 1.23 14.00 7.77
N TRP A 57 0.08 14.64 7.96
CA TRP A 57 -1.13 14.32 7.21
C TRP A 57 -0.95 14.57 5.72
N GLU A 58 -0.42 15.72 5.34
CA GLU A 58 -0.15 16.09 3.95
C GLU A 58 0.84 15.11 3.32
N THR A 59 1.92 14.75 4.02
CA THR A 59 2.90 13.77 3.54
C THR A 59 2.27 12.40 3.31
N MET A 60 1.39 11.94 4.22
CA MET A 60 0.67 10.69 4.04
C MET A 60 -0.27 10.72 2.82
N VAL A 61 -0.97 11.84 2.59
CA VAL A 61 -1.83 12.00 1.41
C VAL A 61 -1.01 12.04 0.13
N ASP A 62 0.08 12.79 0.12
CA ASP A 62 0.95 12.93 -1.05
C ASP A 62 1.56 11.58 -1.46
N THR A 63 2.03 10.80 -0.49
CA THR A 63 2.65 9.50 -0.76
C THR A 63 1.62 8.42 -1.05
N ASN A 64 0.67 8.19 -0.12
CA ASN A 64 -0.20 7.02 -0.16
C ASN A 64 -1.34 7.15 -1.17
N ILE A 65 -1.75 8.38 -1.49
CA ILE A 65 -2.86 8.66 -2.43
C ILE A 65 -2.31 9.19 -3.74
N LYS A 66 -1.72 10.39 -3.74
CA LYS A 66 -1.30 11.04 -4.98
C LYS A 66 -0.21 10.25 -5.69
N GLY A 67 0.77 9.71 -4.95
CA GLY A 67 1.82 8.86 -5.51
C GLY A 67 1.25 7.63 -6.21
N LEU A 68 0.38 6.88 -5.53
CA LEU A 68 -0.28 5.71 -6.09
C LEU A 68 -1.09 6.05 -7.35
N MET A 69 -1.88 7.13 -7.30
CA MET A 69 -2.67 7.58 -8.45
C MET A 69 -1.80 7.94 -9.65
N ARG A 70 -0.70 8.69 -9.44
CA ARG A 70 0.21 9.15 -10.50
C ARG A 70 0.87 7.98 -11.22
N ILE A 71 1.44 7.03 -10.48
CA ILE A 71 2.07 5.84 -11.06
C ILE A 71 1.04 4.99 -11.81
N THR A 72 -0.13 4.75 -11.20
CA THR A 72 -1.20 3.99 -11.84
C THR A 72 -1.64 4.66 -13.14
N HIS A 73 -1.88 5.97 -13.12
CA HIS A 73 -2.28 6.75 -14.30
C HIS A 73 -1.23 6.70 -15.42
N LYS A 74 0.06 6.68 -15.05
CA LYS A 74 1.16 6.61 -16.01
C LYS A 74 1.29 5.24 -16.69
N VAL A 75 1.08 4.15 -15.95
CA VAL A 75 1.29 2.77 -16.43
C VAL A 75 0.05 2.19 -17.12
N LEU A 76 -1.14 2.50 -16.61
CA LEU A 76 -2.40 1.90 -17.04
C LEU A 76 -2.69 2.02 -18.54
N PRO A 77 -2.44 3.15 -19.23
CA PRO A 77 -2.71 3.25 -20.67
C PRO A 77 -1.96 2.21 -21.51
N GLY A 78 -0.71 1.88 -21.13
CA GLY A 78 0.07 0.84 -21.79
C GLY A 78 -0.53 -0.55 -21.59
N MET A 79 -1.01 -0.86 -20.38
CA MET A 79 -1.71 -2.11 -20.10
C MET A 79 -3.02 -2.22 -20.92
N VAL A 80 -3.79 -1.13 -20.99
CA VAL A 80 -5.04 -1.08 -21.77
C VAL A 80 -4.78 -1.29 -23.26
N ALA A 81 -3.76 -0.65 -23.81
CA ALA A 81 -3.39 -0.78 -25.23
C ALA A 81 -3.01 -2.23 -25.60
N ARG A 82 -2.32 -2.92 -24.69
CA ARG A 82 -1.95 -4.34 -24.87
C ARG A 82 -3.06 -5.31 -24.46
N ASN A 83 -4.12 -4.79 -23.80
CA ASN A 83 -5.18 -5.61 -23.18
C ASN A 83 -4.62 -6.72 -22.26
N CYS A 84 -3.61 -6.38 -21.49
CA CYS A 84 -2.92 -7.28 -20.56
C CYS A 84 -2.32 -6.48 -19.41
N GLY A 85 -2.54 -6.93 -18.17
CA GLY A 85 -1.92 -6.30 -17.01
C GLY A 85 -2.49 -6.77 -15.67
N HIS A 86 -1.75 -6.45 -14.61
CA HIS A 86 -2.20 -6.67 -13.25
C HIS A 86 -1.69 -5.53 -12.35
N ILE A 87 -2.60 -4.83 -11.68
CA ILE A 87 -2.27 -3.81 -10.69
C ILE A 87 -2.52 -4.40 -9.31
N VAL A 88 -1.51 -4.36 -8.45
CA VAL A 88 -1.59 -4.77 -7.04
C VAL A 88 -1.36 -3.55 -6.18
N ASN A 89 -2.35 -3.15 -5.40
CA ASN A 89 -2.29 -2.02 -4.50
C ASN A 89 -2.10 -2.51 -3.05
N MET A 90 -1.06 -1.99 -2.37
CA MET A 90 -0.81 -2.32 -0.97
C MET A 90 -1.67 -1.43 -0.06
N GLY A 91 -2.73 -2.02 0.46
CA GLY A 91 -3.61 -1.44 1.45
C GLY A 91 -3.08 -1.57 2.88
N SER A 92 -4.01 -1.79 3.79
CA SER A 92 -3.79 -2.16 5.20
C SER A 92 -5.14 -2.49 5.81
N ILE A 93 -5.15 -3.36 6.81
CA ILE A 93 -6.34 -3.57 7.67
C ILE A 93 -6.84 -2.24 8.26
N ALA A 94 -5.96 -1.25 8.42
CA ALA A 94 -6.28 0.11 8.89
C ALA A 94 -7.29 0.85 8.00
N GLY A 95 -7.42 0.46 6.74
CA GLY A 95 -8.42 1.02 5.82
C GLY A 95 -9.85 0.58 6.15
N ASN A 96 -10.01 -0.61 6.73
CA ASN A 96 -11.30 -1.20 7.10
C ASN A 96 -11.57 -1.04 8.60
N TRP A 97 -10.52 -1.05 9.42
CA TRP A 97 -10.59 -1.10 10.88
C TRP A 97 -9.83 0.08 11.48
N PRO A 98 -10.48 1.26 11.67
CA PRO A 98 -9.84 2.43 12.23
C PRO A 98 -9.50 2.22 13.72
N TYR A 99 -8.42 2.87 14.16
CA TYR A 99 -7.94 2.81 15.53
C TYR A 99 -7.51 4.20 16.02
N PRO A 100 -7.47 4.46 17.33
CA PRO A 100 -6.99 5.74 17.88
C PRO A 100 -5.58 6.07 17.39
N GLY A 101 -5.37 7.31 16.94
CA GLY A 101 -4.10 7.79 16.36
C GLY A 101 -3.87 7.37 14.89
N GLY A 102 -4.77 6.57 14.30
CA GLY A 102 -4.70 6.17 12.90
C GLY A 102 -5.17 7.22 11.91
N ASN A 103 -6.06 8.10 12.33
CA ASN A 103 -6.64 9.26 11.60
C ASN A 103 -6.39 9.26 10.07
N THR A 104 -5.50 10.12 9.56
CA THR A 104 -5.22 10.26 8.11
C THR A 104 -4.66 8.97 7.50
N TYR A 105 -3.81 8.21 8.21
CA TYR A 105 -3.32 6.94 7.67
C TYR A 105 -4.47 5.98 7.34
N CYS A 106 -5.41 5.78 8.26
CA CYS A 106 -6.59 4.95 8.03
C CYS A 106 -7.39 5.44 6.83
N ALA A 107 -7.59 6.75 6.73
CA ALA A 107 -8.30 7.37 5.59
C ALA A 107 -7.57 7.15 4.25
N THR A 108 -6.22 7.24 4.22
CA THR A 108 -5.46 6.97 2.99
C THR A 108 -5.58 5.51 2.57
N LYS A 109 -5.60 4.57 3.51
CA LYS A 109 -5.74 3.14 3.20
C LYS A 109 -7.17 2.76 2.80
N ALA A 110 -8.18 3.43 3.36
CA ALA A 110 -9.56 3.33 2.89
C ALA A 110 -9.71 3.85 1.45
N PHE A 111 -9.02 4.95 1.11
CA PHE A 111 -8.94 5.43 -0.27
C PHE A 111 -8.35 4.36 -1.20
N VAL A 112 -7.22 3.75 -0.85
CA VAL A 112 -6.56 2.71 -1.66
C VAL A 112 -7.51 1.54 -1.91
N HIS A 113 -8.24 1.10 -0.88
CA HIS A 113 -9.27 0.06 -1.02
C HIS A 113 -10.33 0.46 -2.04
N GLN A 114 -11.02 1.57 -1.81
CA GLN A 114 -12.12 2.00 -2.67
C GLN A 114 -11.66 2.32 -4.09
N PHE A 115 -10.48 2.92 -4.26
CA PHE A 115 -9.88 3.18 -5.57
C PHE A 115 -9.61 1.88 -6.34
N SER A 116 -9.13 0.83 -5.66
CA SER A 116 -8.89 -0.48 -6.29
C SER A 116 -10.19 -1.09 -6.81
N LEU A 117 -11.28 -1.01 -6.04
CA LEU A 117 -12.60 -1.51 -6.45
C LEU A 117 -13.15 -0.71 -7.64
N ALA A 118 -13.06 0.62 -7.60
CA ALA A 118 -13.51 1.49 -8.68
C ALA A 118 -12.70 1.24 -9.97
N LEU A 119 -11.38 1.15 -9.85
CA LEU A 119 -10.50 0.85 -10.98
C LEU A 119 -10.82 -0.51 -11.61
N ARG A 120 -11.13 -1.52 -10.79
CA ARG A 120 -11.57 -2.85 -11.29
C ARG A 120 -12.89 -2.74 -12.06
N ALA A 121 -13.82 -1.88 -11.63
CA ALA A 121 -15.09 -1.65 -12.32
C ALA A 121 -14.88 -0.97 -13.68
N ASP A 122 -14.01 0.06 -13.74
CA ASP A 122 -13.69 0.78 -14.97
C ASP A 122 -13.00 -0.12 -16.01
N LEU A 123 -12.29 -1.13 -15.57
CA LEU A 123 -11.57 -2.09 -16.42
C LEU A 123 -12.41 -3.31 -16.83
N LEU A 124 -13.72 -3.29 -16.57
CA LEU A 124 -14.61 -4.36 -17.05
C LEU A 124 -14.53 -4.49 -18.57
N GLY A 125 -14.35 -5.72 -19.08
CA GLY A 125 -14.16 -5.98 -20.51
C GLY A 125 -12.69 -5.88 -20.98
N LYS A 126 -11.76 -5.57 -20.09
CA LYS A 126 -10.31 -5.63 -20.35
C LYS A 126 -9.70 -6.82 -19.63
N ALA A 127 -8.67 -7.44 -20.24
CA ALA A 127 -7.90 -8.51 -19.61
C ALA A 127 -6.87 -7.94 -18.61
N ILE A 128 -7.32 -7.03 -17.74
CA ILE A 128 -6.50 -6.38 -16.71
C ILE A 128 -7.09 -6.70 -15.35
N ARG A 129 -6.24 -7.18 -14.46
CA ARG A 129 -6.61 -7.50 -13.08
C ARG A 129 -6.28 -6.32 -12.15
N VAL A 130 -7.07 -6.18 -11.10
CA VAL A 130 -6.77 -5.25 -10.01
C VAL A 130 -6.97 -5.99 -8.71
N SER A 131 -5.93 -6.02 -7.89
CA SER A 131 -5.92 -6.65 -6.57
C SER A 131 -5.55 -5.62 -5.50
N HIS A 132 -6.12 -5.80 -4.33
CA HIS A 132 -5.85 -5.01 -3.15
C HIS A 132 -5.47 -5.95 -2.00
N ILE A 133 -4.33 -5.69 -1.36
CA ILE A 133 -3.82 -6.53 -0.27
C ILE A 133 -3.74 -5.67 0.99
N ASP A 134 -4.37 -6.14 2.07
CA ASP A 134 -4.47 -5.49 3.37
C ASP A 134 -3.66 -6.23 4.43
N PRO A 135 -2.36 -5.94 4.58
CA PRO A 135 -1.59 -6.48 5.67
C PRO A 135 -2.05 -5.96 7.02
N GLY A 136 -2.00 -6.84 8.03
CA GLY A 136 -2.00 -6.48 9.43
C GLY A 136 -0.61 -6.03 9.90
N MET A 137 -0.28 -6.42 11.15
CA MET A 137 1.01 -6.10 11.75
C MET A 137 2.14 -6.81 11.00
N ALA A 138 3.01 -6.02 10.37
CA ALA A 138 4.19 -6.51 9.64
C ALA A 138 5.44 -5.76 10.11
N GLU A 139 6.46 -6.50 10.53
CA GLU A 139 7.73 -5.93 10.95
C GLU A 139 8.58 -5.58 9.73
N THR A 140 8.74 -4.28 9.51
CA THR A 140 9.52 -3.68 8.43
C THR A 140 10.07 -2.32 8.89
N ASN A 141 10.71 -1.57 8.02
CA ASN A 141 11.08 -0.18 8.30
C ASN A 141 9.88 0.76 8.49
N PHE A 142 8.66 0.31 8.25
CA PHE A 142 7.44 1.10 8.36
C PHE A 142 7.26 1.71 9.76
N SER A 143 7.46 0.92 10.82
CA SER A 143 7.31 1.40 12.19
C SER A 143 8.36 2.46 12.56
N ARG A 144 9.59 2.36 12.05
CA ARG A 144 10.63 3.38 12.23
C ARG A 144 10.25 4.71 11.57
N VAL A 145 9.70 4.65 10.36
CA VAL A 145 9.20 5.84 9.66
C VAL A 145 8.05 6.46 10.45
N ARG A 146 7.12 5.64 10.91
CA ARG A 146 5.95 6.05 11.67
C ARG A 146 6.30 6.78 12.97
N THR A 147 7.35 6.34 13.65
CA THR A 147 7.83 6.91 14.92
C THR A 147 8.89 8.00 14.72
N HIS A 148 9.02 8.58 13.51
CA HIS A 148 10.02 9.59 13.18
C HIS A 148 11.46 9.17 13.52
N GLY A 149 11.77 7.87 13.40
CA GLY A 149 13.09 7.31 13.67
C GLY A 149 13.33 6.87 15.11
N ASP A 150 12.37 7.02 16.00
CA ASP A 150 12.47 6.47 17.36
C ASP A 150 12.47 4.94 17.31
N LYS A 151 13.69 4.38 17.46
CA LYS A 151 13.89 2.94 17.40
C LYS A 151 13.20 2.21 18.54
N ALA A 152 13.25 2.77 19.76
CA ALA A 152 12.68 2.12 20.93
C ALA A 152 11.16 2.02 20.83
N ALA A 153 10.51 3.10 20.40
CA ALA A 153 9.07 3.13 20.15
C ALA A 153 8.68 2.19 18.99
N ALA A 154 9.49 2.09 17.94
CA ALA A 154 9.23 1.21 16.81
C ALA A 154 9.37 -0.27 17.20
N ASP A 155 10.42 -0.64 17.95
CA ASP A 155 10.67 -2.01 18.39
C ASP A 155 9.59 -2.48 19.38
N ALA A 156 9.14 -1.62 20.29
CA ALA A 156 8.11 -1.93 21.28
C ALA A 156 6.75 -2.35 20.68
N ILE A 157 6.48 -1.99 19.42
CA ILE A 157 5.26 -2.41 18.71
C ILE A 157 5.22 -3.93 18.55
N TYR A 158 6.40 -4.57 18.45
CA TYR A 158 6.55 -5.99 18.17
C TYR A 158 6.94 -6.83 19.40
N ASP A 159 6.97 -6.22 20.58
CA ASP A 159 7.34 -6.91 21.81
C ASP A 159 6.40 -8.10 22.10
N ASN A 160 6.99 -9.30 22.27
CA ASN A 160 6.29 -10.54 22.61
C ASN A 160 5.19 -10.98 21.62
N VAL A 161 5.29 -10.56 20.34
CA VAL A 161 4.42 -11.01 19.26
C VAL A 161 5.24 -11.57 18.10
N GLU A 162 4.63 -12.39 17.26
CA GLU A 162 5.20 -12.87 16.00
C GLU A 162 4.45 -12.16 14.85
N PRO A 163 4.97 -11.02 14.35
CA PRO A 163 4.36 -10.25 13.27
C PRO A 163 4.59 -10.93 11.91
N LEU A 164 3.87 -10.48 10.88
CA LEU A 164 4.24 -10.80 9.51
C LEU A 164 5.59 -10.15 9.17
N SER A 165 6.33 -10.78 8.30
CA SER A 165 7.55 -10.23 7.70
C SER A 165 7.28 -9.63 6.31
N GLY A 166 8.23 -8.85 5.79
CA GLY A 166 8.20 -8.39 4.40
C GLY A 166 8.19 -9.56 3.40
N SER A 167 8.84 -10.69 3.74
CA SER A 167 8.87 -11.91 2.92
C SER A 167 7.49 -12.56 2.85
N ASP A 168 6.77 -12.65 3.97
CA ASP A 168 5.42 -13.23 3.99
C ASP A 168 4.47 -12.45 3.07
N ILE A 169 4.56 -11.11 3.11
CA ILE A 169 3.78 -10.25 2.23
C ILE A 169 4.20 -10.42 0.76
N ALA A 170 5.49 -10.56 0.48
CA ALA A 170 5.99 -10.78 -0.88
C ALA A 170 5.49 -12.11 -1.46
N ASP A 171 5.44 -13.18 -0.66
CA ASP A 171 4.91 -14.49 -1.07
C ASP A 171 3.41 -14.40 -1.38
N ILE A 172 2.64 -13.64 -0.61
CA ILE A 172 1.23 -13.39 -0.87
C ILE A 172 1.02 -12.60 -2.16
N VAL A 173 1.81 -11.55 -2.39
CA VAL A 173 1.80 -10.78 -3.64
C VAL A 173 2.13 -11.69 -4.82
N PHE A 174 3.18 -12.51 -4.69
CA PHE A 174 3.57 -13.46 -5.74
C PHE A 174 2.45 -14.46 -6.04
N TRP A 175 1.86 -15.07 -5.02
CA TRP A 175 0.71 -15.97 -5.20
C TRP A 175 -0.45 -15.25 -5.90
N THR A 176 -0.81 -14.05 -5.47
CA THR A 176 -1.89 -13.25 -6.07
C THR A 176 -1.65 -12.98 -7.56
N THR A 177 -0.40 -12.75 -7.95
CA THR A 177 -0.04 -12.50 -9.35
C THR A 177 0.06 -13.78 -10.17
N SER A 178 0.28 -14.94 -9.55
CA SER A 178 0.51 -16.23 -10.19
C SER A 178 -0.75 -17.03 -10.52
N VAL A 179 -1.91 -16.64 -10.03
CA VAL A 179 -3.18 -17.32 -10.36
C VAL A 179 -3.53 -17.17 -11.86
N PRO A 180 -4.31 -18.09 -12.46
CA PRO A 180 -4.72 -17.99 -13.85
C PRO A 180 -5.33 -16.64 -14.22
N ALA A 181 -5.08 -16.17 -15.44
CA ALA A 181 -5.42 -14.80 -15.89
C ALA A 181 -6.92 -14.45 -15.82
N HIS A 182 -7.81 -15.42 -15.84
CA HIS A 182 -9.26 -15.22 -15.70
C HIS A 182 -9.72 -15.01 -14.25
N ILE A 183 -8.83 -15.24 -13.27
CA ILE A 183 -9.12 -15.09 -11.84
C ILE A 183 -8.60 -13.71 -11.39
N ASN A 184 -9.49 -12.90 -10.86
CA ASN A 184 -9.13 -11.64 -10.18
C ASN A 184 -9.36 -11.80 -8.68
N ILE A 185 -8.30 -11.71 -7.90
CA ILE A 185 -8.41 -11.61 -6.43
C ILE A 185 -8.65 -10.13 -6.13
N ASN A 186 -9.88 -9.79 -5.72
CA ASN A 186 -10.26 -8.40 -5.54
C ASN A 186 -9.62 -7.79 -4.29
N SER A 187 -9.69 -8.52 -3.16
CA SER A 187 -9.16 -8.07 -1.87
C SER A 187 -8.66 -9.27 -1.07
N LEU A 188 -7.57 -9.08 -0.35
CA LEU A 188 -6.99 -10.08 0.52
C LEU A 188 -6.50 -9.41 1.82
N GLU A 189 -7.21 -9.68 2.91
CA GLU A 189 -6.80 -9.24 4.25
C GLU A 189 -5.99 -10.33 4.93
N VAL A 190 -4.81 -9.98 5.44
CA VAL A 190 -3.85 -10.92 6.03
C VAL A 190 -3.31 -10.38 7.33
N MET A 191 -3.49 -11.13 8.41
CA MET A 191 -2.97 -10.81 9.73
C MET A 191 -2.10 -11.94 10.27
N PRO A 192 -1.12 -11.64 11.13
CA PRO A 192 -0.46 -12.70 11.90
C PRO A 192 -1.48 -13.37 12.84
N VAL A 193 -1.25 -14.62 13.18
CA VAL A 193 -2.18 -15.40 14.03
C VAL A 193 -2.41 -14.75 15.39
N CYS A 194 -1.42 -13.98 15.88
CA CYS A 194 -1.52 -13.25 17.16
C CYS A 194 -2.36 -11.97 17.08
N GLN A 195 -2.87 -11.59 15.90
CA GLN A 195 -3.67 -10.37 15.69
C GLN A 195 -5.09 -10.71 15.28
N ALA A 196 -6.05 -9.94 15.78
CA ALA A 196 -7.46 -9.98 15.37
C ALA A 196 -8.03 -8.55 15.39
N TRP A 197 -9.25 -8.40 14.87
CA TRP A 197 -9.98 -7.13 14.97
C TRP A 197 -10.29 -6.82 16.42
N GLY A 198 -9.93 -5.61 16.88
CA GLY A 198 -10.20 -5.16 18.24
C GLY A 198 -11.68 -4.81 18.46
N PRO A 199 -12.16 -4.82 19.71
CA PRO A 199 -13.47 -4.26 20.03
C PRO A 199 -13.48 -2.75 19.77
N PHE A 200 -14.66 -2.19 19.52
CA PHE A 200 -14.83 -0.75 19.43
C PHE A 200 -14.40 -0.08 20.74
N ALA A 201 -13.59 0.95 20.65
CA ALA A 201 -13.17 1.70 21.82
C ALA A 201 -14.37 2.46 22.41
N ILE A 202 -14.53 2.39 23.75
CA ILE A 202 -15.59 3.08 24.51
C ILE A 202 -14.93 3.82 25.66
N ASP A 203 -15.11 5.15 25.71
CA ASP A 203 -14.75 5.93 26.91
C ASP A 203 -15.86 5.76 27.96
N ARG A 204 -15.47 5.26 29.13
CA ARG A 204 -16.38 5.08 30.29
C ARG A 204 -16.21 6.17 31.36
N THR A 205 -15.37 7.16 31.08
CA THR A 205 -15.08 8.27 32.02
C THR A 205 -15.81 9.55 31.65
N MET A 206 -16.42 9.64 30.45
CA MET A 206 -17.24 10.79 30.06
C MET A 206 -18.44 10.89 31.01
N GLN A 207 -18.44 11.96 31.81
CA GLN A 207 -19.61 12.39 32.59
C GLN A 207 -20.28 13.56 31.84
N ASN A 208 -21.60 13.48 31.69
CA ASN A 208 -22.40 14.57 31.11
C ASN A 208 -22.45 15.78 32.04
#